data_4ab45013cbaa77228949e353d5aad4c5
#
_entry.id   4ab45013cbaa77228949e353d5aad4c5
#
_cell.length_a   1.000
_cell.length_b   1.000
_cell.length_c   1.000
_cell.angle_alpha   90.00
_cell.angle_beta   90.00
_cell.angle_gamma   90.00
#
_symmetry.space_group_name_H-M   'P 1'
#
loop_
_entity.id
_entity.type
_entity.pdbx_description
1 polymer ?
#
loop_
_entity_poly.entity_id
_entity_poly.type
_entity_poly.pdbx_seq_one_letter_code
_entity_poly.pdbx_strand_id
1 'polypeptide(L)'
;MRDRLGETVKEFDAIIKPKIGRIIFLGTPQTEMSLYNDLEERGFKTRIWSALYPDKQQTIGYGHKIAPMIAEVEDKEGQPTDPDRFNEIDLMERLSSYGRSGFNLQFMLDTTMSDANKYPLKLNDLIVASGCSTWEQAPAKIQWASGQDQIKALDPEIPNVGLKGDYLTSYLYMSDEFTDFEGSVMSIDPAGRGKDKTAYCVLKMLHGVLYLTAIGGLDGGYSEDTLRKLAGIAKSHKVNEIVIESNFGDGMATQLLKPILAE
;
A
#
# COMPACT_ATOMS: atom_id res chain seq x y z
N MET A 1 8.17 8.90 13.23
CA MET A 1 9.45 8.26 13.70
C MET A 1 10.44 8.11 12.55
N ARG A 2 10.05 7.57 11.40
CA ARG A 2 10.87 7.39 10.18
C ARG A 2 11.53 8.69 9.71
N ASP A 3 10.76 9.77 9.55
CA ASP A 3 11.27 11.07 9.06
C ASP A 3 12.30 11.69 10.00
N ARG A 4 12.07 11.58 11.33
CA ARG A 4 13.07 12.01 12.33
C ARG A 4 14.37 11.24 12.23
N LEU A 5 14.30 9.93 11.98
CA LEU A 5 15.49 9.10 11.81
C LEU A 5 16.23 9.48 10.52
N GLY A 6 15.50 9.74 9.42
CA GLY A 6 16.05 10.23 8.17
C GLY A 6 16.77 11.56 8.30
N GLU A 7 16.23 12.50 9.08
CA GLU A 7 16.91 13.77 9.39
C GLU A 7 18.19 13.57 10.22
N THR A 8 18.13 12.74 11.27
CA THR A 8 19.32 12.43 12.10
C THR A 8 20.43 11.82 11.27
N VAL A 9 20.12 10.99 10.26
CA VAL A 9 21.14 10.44 9.35
C VAL A 9 21.84 11.53 8.56
N LYS A 10 21.14 12.61 8.16
CA LYS A 10 21.77 13.75 7.46
C LYS A 10 22.74 14.49 8.35
N GLU A 11 22.45 14.59 9.65
CA GLU A 11 23.35 15.23 10.61
C GLU A 11 24.66 14.46 10.77
N PHE A 12 24.63 13.13 10.74
CA PHE A 12 25.85 12.32 10.80
C PHE A 12 26.78 12.56 9.60
N ASP A 13 26.23 12.76 8.40
CA ASP A 13 27.03 13.06 7.21
C ASP A 13 27.86 14.35 7.38
N ALA A 14 27.35 15.31 8.14
CA ALA A 14 28.05 16.56 8.41
C ALA A 14 29.21 16.41 9.44
N ILE A 15 29.18 15.37 10.26
CA ILE A 15 30.11 15.16 11.38
C ILE A 15 31.27 14.25 10.98
N ILE A 16 31.05 13.29 10.08
CA ILE A 16 32.09 12.31 9.71
C ILE A 16 33.21 12.95 8.91
N LYS A 17 34.44 12.44 9.15
CA LYS A 17 35.62 12.90 8.39
C LYS A 17 35.50 12.49 6.91
N PRO A 18 35.57 13.43 5.96
CA PRO A 18 35.59 13.13 4.54
C PRO A 18 36.67 12.10 4.17
N LYS A 19 36.38 11.20 3.25
CA LYS A 19 37.27 10.14 2.72
C LYS A 19 37.59 8.97 3.66
N ILE A 20 37.53 9.11 4.98
CA ILE A 20 37.87 8.04 5.93
C ILE A 20 36.69 7.63 6.84
N GLY A 21 35.76 8.55 7.11
CA GLY A 21 34.56 8.25 7.89
C GLY A 21 33.61 7.34 7.14
N ARG A 22 32.91 6.45 7.86
CA ARG A 22 31.90 5.55 7.31
C ARG A 22 30.69 5.53 8.23
N ILE A 23 29.50 5.52 7.65
CA ILE A 23 28.25 5.26 8.35
C ILE A 23 27.77 3.88 7.92
N ILE A 24 27.52 2.99 8.87
CA ILE A 24 27.02 1.65 8.63
C ILE A 24 25.69 1.50 9.36
N PHE A 25 24.64 1.18 8.61
CA PHE A 25 23.34 0.84 9.13
C PHE A 25 23.13 -0.68 9.08
N LEU A 26 22.73 -1.25 10.20
CA LEU A 26 22.38 -2.67 10.31
C LEU A 26 20.93 -2.78 10.77
N GLY A 27 20.16 -3.65 10.14
CA GLY A 27 18.80 -3.95 10.56
C GLY A 27 18.01 -4.76 9.55
N THR A 28 16.79 -5.07 9.94
CA THR A 28 15.82 -5.79 9.13
C THR A 28 14.76 -4.80 8.65
N PRO A 29 14.53 -4.65 7.34
CA PRO A 29 13.44 -3.84 6.85
C PRO A 29 12.11 -4.47 7.27
N GLN A 30 11.16 -3.66 7.74
CA GLN A 30 9.84 -4.14 8.17
C GLN A 30 8.76 -3.93 7.11
N THR A 31 9.01 -3.05 6.15
CA THR A 31 8.11 -2.69 5.05
C THR A 31 8.94 -2.25 3.84
N GLU A 32 8.34 -2.23 2.64
CA GLU A 32 8.96 -1.65 1.45
C GLU A 32 9.32 -0.17 1.63
N MET A 33 8.53 0.56 2.41
CA MET A 33 8.76 1.97 2.74
C MET A 33 9.71 2.14 3.94
N SER A 34 10.59 1.17 4.21
CA SER A 34 11.55 1.27 5.31
C SER A 34 12.66 2.29 5.02
N LEU A 35 13.26 2.82 6.09
CA LEU A 35 14.42 3.71 5.98
C LEU A 35 15.57 3.10 5.16
N TYR A 36 15.73 1.78 5.21
CA TYR A 36 16.81 1.08 4.49
C TYR A 36 16.69 1.24 2.97
N ASN A 37 15.48 1.26 2.44
CA ASN A 37 15.24 1.49 1.01
C ASN A 37 15.49 2.97 0.64
N ASP A 38 15.10 3.92 1.51
CA ASP A 38 15.37 5.34 1.30
C ASP A 38 16.88 5.68 1.33
N LEU A 39 17.68 4.95 2.13
CA LEU A 39 19.12 5.15 2.21
C LEU A 39 19.82 4.83 0.88
N GLU A 40 19.32 3.89 0.10
CA GLU A 40 19.87 3.56 -1.21
C GLU A 40 19.74 4.74 -2.19
N GLU A 41 18.60 5.41 -2.21
CA GLU A 41 18.37 6.61 -3.02
C GLU A 41 19.31 7.76 -2.62
N ARG A 42 19.80 7.73 -1.39
CA ARG A 42 20.80 8.67 -0.86
C ARG A 42 22.24 8.25 -1.11
N GLY A 43 22.48 7.19 -1.88
CA GLY A 43 23.80 6.72 -2.28
C GLY A 43 24.46 5.71 -1.34
N PHE A 44 23.75 5.20 -0.32
CA PHE A 44 24.25 4.10 0.49
C PHE A 44 24.27 2.81 -0.31
N LYS A 45 25.33 2.01 -0.13
CA LYS A 45 25.44 0.68 -0.71
C LYS A 45 24.75 -0.33 0.17
N THR A 46 23.62 -0.88 -0.28
CA THR A 46 22.90 -1.93 0.41
C THR A 46 23.55 -3.30 0.17
N ARG A 47 23.58 -4.13 1.20
CA ARG A 47 23.95 -5.54 1.13
C ARG A 47 22.93 -6.37 1.91
N ILE A 48 22.27 -7.30 1.20
CA ILE A 48 21.29 -8.21 1.77
C ILE A 48 21.97 -9.55 2.05
N TRP A 49 21.86 -10.01 3.30
CA TRP A 49 22.37 -11.28 3.79
C TRP A 49 21.19 -12.12 4.24
N SER A 50 20.57 -12.84 3.30
CA SER A 50 19.47 -13.75 3.60
C SER A 50 19.94 -14.98 4.38
N ALA A 51 19.09 -15.54 5.24
CA ALA A 51 19.43 -16.71 6.04
C ALA A 51 19.49 -18.01 5.19
N LEU A 52 18.77 -18.06 4.09
CA LEU A 52 18.89 -19.14 3.09
C LEU A 52 19.43 -18.56 1.78
N TYR A 53 20.13 -19.38 1.03
CA TYR A 53 20.46 -19.05 -0.36
C TYR A 53 19.15 -18.87 -1.14
N PRO A 54 18.94 -17.70 -1.77
CA PRO A 54 17.69 -17.36 -2.43
C PRO A 54 17.51 -18.17 -3.72
N ASP A 55 16.24 -18.40 -4.09
CA ASP A 55 15.89 -18.91 -5.40
C ASP A 55 16.15 -17.86 -6.51
N LYS A 56 15.97 -18.28 -7.77
CA LYS A 56 16.18 -17.40 -8.93
C LYS A 56 15.28 -16.18 -8.92
N GLN A 57 14.03 -16.31 -8.47
CA GLN A 57 13.07 -15.23 -8.44
C GLN A 57 13.41 -14.23 -7.34
N GLN A 58 13.78 -14.72 -6.16
CA GLN A 58 14.25 -13.90 -5.05
C GLN A 58 15.56 -13.18 -5.41
N THR A 59 16.49 -13.85 -6.08
CA THR A 59 17.74 -13.25 -6.56
C THR A 59 17.49 -12.10 -7.51
N ILE A 60 16.53 -12.24 -8.44
CA ILE A 60 16.10 -11.14 -9.33
C ILE A 60 15.49 -10.00 -8.51
N GLY A 61 14.67 -10.30 -7.50
CA GLY A 61 14.06 -9.31 -6.62
C GLY A 61 15.09 -8.50 -5.81
N TYR A 62 16.11 -9.15 -5.28
CA TYR A 62 17.20 -8.47 -4.57
C TYR A 62 18.10 -7.66 -5.51
N GLY A 63 18.26 -8.10 -6.76
CA GLY A 63 19.12 -7.46 -7.76
C GLY A 63 20.56 -7.28 -7.24
N HIS A 64 21.13 -6.10 -7.45
CA HIS A 64 22.51 -5.77 -7.04
C HIS A 64 22.72 -5.64 -5.52
N LYS A 65 21.66 -5.73 -4.73
CA LYS A 65 21.71 -5.59 -3.26
C LYS A 65 22.15 -6.88 -2.57
N ILE A 66 21.94 -8.04 -3.19
CA ILE A 66 22.39 -9.29 -2.58
C ILE A 66 23.90 -9.28 -2.31
N ALA A 67 24.30 -9.82 -1.17
CA ALA A 67 25.73 -9.90 -0.83
C ALA A 67 26.47 -10.77 -1.86
N PRO A 68 27.61 -10.34 -2.41
CA PRO A 68 28.36 -11.12 -3.42
C PRO A 68 28.67 -12.54 -2.99
N MET A 69 29.01 -12.75 -1.73
CA MET A 69 29.27 -14.08 -1.15
C MET A 69 28.06 -15.03 -1.23
N ILE A 70 26.85 -14.51 -1.38
CA ILE A 70 25.63 -15.31 -1.57
C ILE A 70 25.32 -15.42 -3.05
N ALA A 71 25.46 -14.33 -3.81
CA ALA A 71 25.13 -14.29 -5.23
C ALA A 71 26.04 -15.15 -6.11
N GLU A 72 27.29 -15.35 -5.70
CA GLU A 72 28.31 -16.10 -6.46
C GLU A 72 28.25 -17.62 -6.23
N VAL A 73 27.38 -18.07 -5.33
CA VAL A 73 27.27 -19.50 -4.99
C VAL A 73 26.13 -20.12 -5.80
N GLU A 74 26.47 -21.11 -6.61
CA GLU A 74 25.52 -21.92 -7.39
C GLU A 74 25.14 -23.20 -6.62
N ASP A 75 23.98 -23.79 -6.97
CA ASP A 75 23.49 -25.09 -6.49
C ASP A 75 23.26 -25.22 -4.96
N LYS A 76 23.09 -24.11 -4.24
CA LYS A 76 22.79 -24.10 -2.79
C LYS A 76 21.42 -23.51 -2.46
N GLU A 77 20.56 -23.29 -3.42
CA GLU A 77 19.23 -22.76 -3.20
C GLU A 77 18.50 -23.46 -2.03
N GLY A 78 17.95 -22.65 -1.11
CA GLY A 78 17.24 -23.14 0.07
C GLY A 78 18.12 -23.68 1.20
N GLN A 79 19.44 -23.75 1.03
CA GLN A 79 20.35 -24.13 2.13
C GLN A 79 20.69 -22.92 3.01
N PRO A 80 21.02 -23.11 4.30
CA PRO A 80 21.49 -22.05 5.17
C PRO A 80 22.73 -21.35 4.64
N THR A 81 22.75 -20.01 4.67
CA THR A 81 23.94 -19.22 4.29
C THR A 81 25.00 -19.16 5.38
N ASP A 82 24.59 -19.32 6.64
CA ASP A 82 25.44 -19.38 7.83
C ASP A 82 24.96 -20.52 8.76
N PRO A 83 25.31 -21.78 8.46
CA PRO A 83 24.84 -22.95 9.20
C PRO A 83 25.37 -23.02 10.65
N ASP A 84 26.47 -22.32 10.94
CA ASP A 84 27.01 -22.23 12.31
C ASP A 84 26.11 -21.38 13.21
N ARG A 85 25.42 -20.40 12.64
CA ARG A 85 24.47 -19.53 13.33
C ARG A 85 23.05 -20.09 13.31
N PHE A 86 22.58 -20.54 12.16
CA PHE A 86 21.27 -21.11 11.94
C PHE A 86 21.37 -22.29 10.99
N ASN A 87 21.27 -23.51 11.50
CA ASN A 87 21.21 -24.69 10.68
C ASN A 87 19.80 -24.91 10.07
N GLU A 88 19.62 -25.94 9.27
CA GLU A 88 18.33 -26.23 8.61
C GLU A 88 17.20 -26.42 9.62
N ILE A 89 17.45 -27.11 10.72
CA ILE A 89 16.43 -27.40 11.75
C ILE A 89 16.00 -26.09 12.42
N ASP A 90 16.95 -25.25 12.79
CA ASP A 90 16.69 -23.94 13.38
C ASP A 90 15.84 -23.07 12.46
N LEU A 91 16.09 -23.06 11.15
CA LEU A 91 15.35 -22.27 10.20
C LEU A 91 13.96 -22.85 9.91
N MET A 92 13.80 -24.19 9.92
CA MET A 92 12.49 -24.83 9.83
C MET A 92 11.60 -24.52 11.05
N GLU A 93 12.15 -24.54 12.25
CA GLU A 93 11.43 -24.14 13.47
C GLU A 93 10.96 -22.69 13.38
N ARG A 94 11.81 -21.80 12.89
CA ARG A 94 11.46 -20.39 12.70
C ARG A 94 10.42 -20.19 11.60
N LEU A 95 10.53 -20.93 10.51
CA LEU A 95 9.50 -20.90 9.46
C LEU A 95 8.14 -21.35 10.01
N SER A 96 8.13 -22.38 10.85
CA SER A 96 6.90 -22.85 11.51
C SER A 96 6.35 -21.79 12.50
N SER A 97 7.22 -21.15 13.28
CA SER A 97 6.83 -20.17 14.30
C SER A 97 6.36 -18.84 13.71
N TYR A 98 7.08 -18.30 12.73
CA TYR A 98 6.80 -16.99 12.12
C TYR A 98 5.82 -17.06 10.95
N GLY A 99 5.57 -18.27 10.43
CA GLY A 99 4.88 -18.45 9.16
C GLY A 99 5.69 -17.94 7.96
N ARG A 100 5.24 -18.24 6.75
CA ARG A 100 5.97 -17.91 5.51
C ARG A 100 6.26 -16.40 5.37
N SER A 101 5.26 -15.56 5.62
CA SER A 101 5.41 -14.10 5.50
C SER A 101 6.40 -13.53 6.52
N GLY A 102 6.27 -13.92 7.79
CA GLY A 102 7.19 -13.48 8.84
C GLY A 102 8.61 -14.00 8.63
N PHE A 103 8.77 -15.23 8.15
CA PHE A 103 10.07 -15.80 7.81
C PHE A 103 10.73 -15.03 6.65
N ASN A 104 10.00 -14.77 5.57
CA ASN A 104 10.52 -13.99 4.46
C ASN A 104 10.96 -12.61 4.89
N LEU A 105 10.17 -11.94 5.74
CA LEU A 105 10.51 -10.62 6.25
C LEU A 105 11.77 -10.63 7.13
N GLN A 106 11.85 -11.54 8.11
CA GLN A 106 12.88 -11.50 9.16
C GLN A 106 14.17 -12.23 8.77
N PHE A 107 14.07 -13.29 7.99
CA PHE A 107 15.20 -14.16 7.67
C PHE A 107 15.62 -14.07 6.20
N MET A 108 14.68 -13.86 5.29
CA MET A 108 15.02 -13.61 3.89
C MET A 108 15.16 -12.13 3.55
N LEU A 109 14.76 -11.21 4.45
CA LEU A 109 14.81 -9.76 4.27
C LEU A 109 14.01 -9.28 3.05
N ASP A 110 12.97 -10.03 2.72
CA ASP A 110 12.04 -9.77 1.62
C ASP A 110 10.77 -9.09 2.16
N THR A 111 10.58 -7.83 1.79
CA THR A 111 9.45 -7.01 2.24
C THR A 111 8.21 -7.15 1.38
N THR A 112 8.31 -7.75 0.20
CA THR A 112 7.22 -7.80 -0.79
C THR A 112 5.96 -8.49 -0.27
N MET A 113 6.12 -9.62 0.45
CA MET A 113 4.99 -10.35 1.05
C MET A 113 4.41 -9.65 2.29
N SER A 114 5.22 -8.88 3.01
CA SER A 114 4.79 -8.15 4.21
C SER A 114 3.79 -7.06 3.85
N ASP A 115 4.06 -6.31 2.81
CA ASP A 115 3.19 -5.23 2.36
C ASP A 115 1.95 -5.78 1.63
N ALA A 116 2.06 -6.88 0.88
CA ALA A 116 0.91 -7.54 0.27
C ALA A 116 -0.11 -8.05 1.30
N ASN A 117 0.35 -8.52 2.46
CA ASN A 117 -0.53 -8.95 3.55
C ASN A 117 -1.11 -7.77 4.34
N LYS A 118 -0.35 -6.70 4.48
CA LYS A 118 -0.77 -5.49 5.20
C LYS A 118 -1.71 -4.62 4.35
N TYR A 119 -1.49 -4.59 3.05
CA TYR A 119 -2.27 -3.83 2.08
C TYR A 119 -2.84 -4.78 1.02
N PRO A 120 -3.96 -5.48 1.33
CA PRO A 120 -4.53 -6.49 0.44
C PRO A 120 -5.12 -5.91 -0.85
N LEU A 121 -5.48 -4.62 -0.84
CA LEU A 121 -5.98 -3.92 -2.01
C LEU A 121 -4.80 -3.44 -2.86
N LYS A 122 -4.76 -3.87 -4.12
CA LYS A 122 -3.71 -3.50 -5.07
C LYS A 122 -4.27 -2.54 -6.11
N LEU A 123 -3.47 -1.55 -6.50
CA LEU A 123 -3.88 -0.60 -7.54
C LEU A 123 -4.11 -1.26 -8.90
N ASN A 124 -3.37 -2.31 -9.22
CA ASN A 124 -3.56 -3.05 -10.48
C ASN A 124 -4.85 -3.89 -10.52
N ASP A 125 -5.56 -4.04 -9.39
CA ASP A 125 -6.89 -4.63 -9.36
C ASP A 125 -7.99 -3.59 -9.68
N LEU A 126 -7.63 -2.29 -9.73
CA LEU A 126 -8.54 -1.23 -10.10
C LEU A 126 -8.50 -0.97 -11.61
N ILE A 127 -9.69 -0.91 -12.21
CA ILE A 127 -9.85 -0.47 -13.59
C ILE A 127 -10.05 1.03 -13.59
N VAL A 128 -9.17 1.74 -14.25
CA VAL A 128 -9.19 3.20 -14.31
C VAL A 128 -9.66 3.64 -15.68
N ALA A 129 -10.64 4.50 -15.68
CA ALA A 129 -11.21 5.04 -16.90
C ALA A 129 -11.55 6.52 -16.69
N SER A 130 -10.72 7.42 -17.25
CA SER A 130 -10.99 8.86 -17.21
C SER A 130 -12.23 9.20 -18.00
N GLY A 131 -13.04 10.10 -17.48
CA GLY A 131 -14.30 10.52 -18.13
C GLY A 131 -15.37 9.45 -18.26
N CYS A 132 -15.20 8.28 -17.62
CA CYS A 132 -16.12 7.16 -17.75
C CYS A 132 -17.37 7.28 -16.87
N SER A 133 -17.44 8.23 -15.97
CA SER A 133 -18.64 8.40 -15.16
C SER A 133 -18.90 9.87 -14.86
N THR A 134 -20.16 10.21 -14.80
CA THR A 134 -20.62 11.41 -14.11
C THR A 134 -20.95 11.07 -12.66
N TRP A 135 -21.39 12.05 -11.88
CA TRP A 135 -21.89 11.80 -10.52
C TRP A 135 -23.14 10.91 -10.49
N GLU A 136 -23.85 10.78 -11.59
CA GLU A 136 -25.15 10.13 -11.68
C GLU A 136 -25.16 8.89 -12.56
N GLN A 137 -24.28 8.81 -13.56
CA GLN A 137 -24.29 7.80 -14.60
C GLN A 137 -22.92 7.19 -14.86
N ALA A 138 -22.94 5.97 -15.35
CA ALA A 138 -21.76 5.26 -15.85
C ALA A 138 -22.07 4.55 -17.18
N PRO A 139 -21.08 4.08 -17.94
CA PRO A 139 -21.28 3.31 -19.14
C PRO A 139 -22.15 2.08 -18.88
N ALA A 140 -23.14 1.86 -19.72
CA ALA A 140 -24.04 0.70 -19.62
C ALA A 140 -23.26 -0.62 -19.70
N LYS A 141 -22.08 -0.61 -20.34
CA LYS A 141 -21.21 -1.78 -20.45
C LYS A 141 -19.74 -1.35 -20.37
N ILE A 142 -18.99 -2.01 -19.51
CA ILE A 142 -17.53 -1.91 -19.43
C ILE A 142 -16.93 -3.32 -19.38
N GLN A 143 -15.81 -3.55 -20.07
CA GLN A 143 -15.11 -4.82 -20.10
C GLN A 143 -13.63 -4.59 -19.88
N TRP A 144 -13.00 -5.46 -19.10
CA TRP A 144 -11.56 -5.45 -18.83
C TRP A 144 -11.00 -6.87 -18.83
N ALA A 145 -9.70 -6.98 -18.97
CA ALA A 145 -9.00 -8.24 -18.82
C ALA A 145 -8.51 -8.43 -17.38
N SER A 146 -8.24 -9.67 -17.00
CA SER A 146 -7.59 -10.04 -15.75
C SER A 146 -6.27 -10.77 -16.02
N GLY A 147 -5.35 -10.73 -15.08
CA GLY A 147 -4.06 -11.44 -15.17
C GLY A 147 -3.13 -10.86 -16.23
N GLN A 148 -2.57 -11.73 -17.07
CA GLN A 148 -1.54 -11.33 -18.04
C GLN A 148 -2.06 -10.47 -19.20
N ASP A 149 -3.35 -10.51 -19.48
CA ASP A 149 -3.97 -9.76 -20.57
C ASP A 149 -4.39 -8.34 -20.15
N GLN A 150 -4.08 -7.94 -18.94
CA GLN A 150 -4.37 -6.59 -18.44
C GLN A 150 -3.62 -5.53 -19.24
N ILE A 151 -4.32 -4.44 -19.56
CA ILE A 151 -3.74 -3.28 -20.22
C ILE A 151 -3.41 -2.24 -19.17
N LYS A 152 -2.16 -1.77 -19.13
CA LYS A 152 -1.77 -0.67 -18.25
C LYS A 152 -2.42 0.63 -18.68
N ALA A 153 -3.04 1.32 -17.72
CA ALA A 153 -3.54 2.66 -17.94
C ALA A 153 -2.37 3.65 -18.02
N LEU A 154 -2.34 4.43 -19.11
CA LEU A 154 -1.29 5.44 -19.37
C LEU A 154 -1.85 6.85 -19.28
N ASP A 155 -2.88 7.08 -18.49
CA ASP A 155 -3.48 8.39 -18.32
C ASP A 155 -2.58 9.26 -17.43
N PRO A 156 -1.96 10.32 -17.98
CA PRO A 156 -1.05 11.18 -17.23
C PRO A 156 -1.77 12.05 -16.18
N GLU A 157 -3.08 12.20 -16.27
CA GLU A 157 -3.88 12.99 -15.32
C GLU A 157 -4.18 12.22 -14.04
N ILE A 158 -4.02 10.89 -14.06
CA ILE A 158 -4.25 10.04 -12.91
C ILE A 158 -2.91 9.72 -12.24
N PRO A 159 -2.62 10.28 -11.07
CA PRO A 159 -1.36 10.01 -10.38
C PRO A 159 -1.29 8.56 -9.91
N ASN A 160 -0.19 7.89 -10.21
CA ASN A 160 0.11 6.62 -9.57
C ASN A 160 0.64 6.88 -8.16
N VAL A 161 -0.18 6.60 -7.15
CA VAL A 161 0.13 6.81 -5.73
C VAL A 161 0.49 5.51 -4.99
N GLY A 162 0.62 4.42 -5.74
CA GLY A 162 0.93 3.10 -5.21
C GLY A 162 2.40 2.89 -4.82
N LEU A 163 2.71 1.66 -4.50
CA LEU A 163 4.07 1.21 -4.20
C LEU A 163 4.91 1.14 -5.50
N LYS A 164 6.23 1.05 -5.33
CA LYS A 164 7.15 0.91 -6.47
C LYS A 164 6.82 -0.38 -7.25
N GLY A 165 6.46 -0.22 -8.51
CA GLY A 165 6.05 -1.32 -9.39
C GLY A 165 4.54 -1.49 -9.54
N ASP A 166 3.73 -0.82 -8.73
CA ASP A 166 2.29 -0.74 -8.96
C ASP A 166 1.97 0.02 -10.24
N TYR A 167 0.87 -0.35 -10.85
CA TYR A 167 0.35 0.33 -12.04
C TYR A 167 -1.18 0.28 -11.99
N LEU A 168 -1.79 1.20 -12.70
CA LEU A 168 -3.23 1.21 -12.90
C LEU A 168 -3.57 0.40 -14.17
N THR A 169 -4.73 -0.25 -14.15
CA THR A 169 -5.22 -1.07 -15.26
C THR A 169 -6.32 -0.33 -16.02
N SER A 170 -6.32 -0.45 -17.33
CA SER A 170 -7.34 0.14 -18.20
C SER A 170 -8.40 -0.88 -18.60
N TYR A 171 -9.53 -0.39 -19.10
CA TYR A 171 -10.58 -1.21 -19.72
C TYR A 171 -10.18 -1.61 -21.15
N LEU A 172 -10.79 -2.68 -21.66
CA LEU A 172 -10.71 -3.12 -23.06
C LEU A 172 -11.80 -2.45 -23.93
N TYR A 173 -12.99 -2.32 -23.36
CA TYR A 173 -14.14 -1.76 -24.04
C TYR A 173 -15.01 -0.98 -23.06
N MET A 174 -15.53 0.14 -23.50
CA MET A 174 -16.47 0.99 -22.76
C MET A 174 -17.55 1.47 -23.74
N SER A 175 -18.84 1.33 -23.35
CA SER A 175 -19.97 1.80 -24.12
C SER A 175 -20.07 3.33 -24.11
N ASP A 176 -20.51 3.91 -25.22
CA ASP A 176 -20.89 5.33 -25.31
C ASP A 176 -22.28 5.61 -24.70
N GLU A 177 -23.05 4.56 -24.44
CA GLU A 177 -24.36 4.66 -23.78
C GLU A 177 -24.15 4.69 -22.26
N PHE A 178 -24.78 5.66 -21.59
CA PHE A 178 -24.69 5.85 -20.14
C PHE A 178 -26.02 5.52 -19.48
N THR A 179 -25.95 4.96 -18.27
CA THR A 179 -27.10 4.52 -17.48
C THR A 179 -26.92 4.99 -16.03
N ASP A 180 -28.04 5.31 -15.37
CA ASP A 180 -28.05 5.73 -13.97
C ASP A 180 -27.57 4.62 -13.04
N PHE A 181 -26.88 4.99 -11.97
CA PHE A 181 -26.47 4.04 -10.94
C PHE A 181 -27.68 3.47 -10.19
N GLU A 182 -27.61 2.19 -9.86
CA GLU A 182 -28.64 1.46 -9.11
C GLU A 182 -28.62 1.76 -7.61
N GLY A 183 -27.45 2.14 -7.08
CA GLY A 183 -27.28 2.45 -5.66
C GLY A 183 -25.92 3.04 -5.36
N SER A 184 -25.79 3.59 -4.14
CA SER A 184 -24.55 4.22 -3.67
C SER A 184 -24.38 4.08 -2.18
N VAL A 185 -23.15 3.81 -1.75
CA VAL A 185 -22.75 3.70 -0.34
C VAL A 185 -21.52 4.57 -0.10
N MET A 186 -21.52 5.30 0.98
CA MET A 186 -20.33 5.98 1.50
C MET A 186 -19.82 5.25 2.72
N SER A 187 -18.57 4.79 2.69
CA SER A 187 -17.88 4.22 3.85
C SER A 187 -17.00 5.28 4.50
N ILE A 188 -17.03 5.34 5.82
CA ILE A 188 -16.24 6.27 6.62
C ILE A 188 -15.48 5.51 7.70
N ASP A 189 -14.17 5.69 7.73
CA ASP A 189 -13.27 5.27 8.81
C ASP A 189 -12.89 6.52 9.61
N PRO A 190 -13.51 6.73 10.79
CA PRO A 190 -13.33 7.97 11.55
C PRO A 190 -11.98 7.94 12.29
N ALA A 191 -11.17 8.97 12.07
CA ALA A 191 -10.02 9.23 12.93
C ALA A 191 -10.50 9.75 14.29
N GLY A 192 -9.97 9.17 15.36
CA GLY A 192 -10.19 9.67 16.72
C GLY A 192 -9.43 10.98 16.99
N ARG A 193 -8.81 11.08 18.18
CA ARG A 193 -7.98 12.23 18.59
C ARG A 193 -6.52 12.13 18.11
N GLY A 194 -6.21 11.18 17.24
CA GLY A 194 -4.86 10.93 16.71
C GLY A 194 -4.43 11.93 15.64
N LYS A 195 -3.31 11.60 15.00
CA LYS A 195 -2.80 12.31 13.81
C LYS A 195 -3.32 11.73 12.50
N ASP A 196 -4.11 10.65 12.58
CA ASP A 196 -4.67 9.98 11.43
C ASP A 196 -5.80 10.81 10.81
N LYS A 197 -6.05 10.62 9.55
CA LYS A 197 -7.13 11.28 8.84
C LYS A 197 -8.40 10.45 8.92
N THR A 198 -9.56 11.10 9.03
CA THR A 198 -10.83 10.46 8.77
C THR A 198 -10.90 10.12 7.30
N ALA A 199 -10.85 8.83 6.97
CA ALA A 199 -10.90 8.35 5.61
C ALA A 199 -12.36 8.14 5.16
N TYR A 200 -12.61 8.36 3.86
CA TYR A 200 -13.91 8.07 3.26
C TYR A 200 -13.75 7.55 1.84
N CYS A 201 -14.73 6.76 1.41
CA CYS A 201 -14.91 6.41 0.01
C CYS A 201 -16.40 6.38 -0.35
N VAL A 202 -16.70 6.69 -1.61
CA VAL A 202 -18.04 6.56 -2.17
C VAL A 202 -18.01 5.54 -3.30
N LEU A 203 -18.76 4.48 -3.12
CA LEU A 203 -18.96 3.42 -4.10
C LEU A 203 -20.36 3.52 -4.67
N LYS A 204 -20.46 3.41 -5.98
CA LYS A 204 -21.75 3.30 -6.70
C LYS A 204 -21.79 2.00 -7.46
N MET A 205 -22.99 1.47 -7.69
CA MET A 205 -23.20 0.19 -8.36
C MET A 205 -24.01 0.37 -9.63
N LEU A 206 -23.57 -0.29 -10.69
CA LEU A 206 -24.31 -0.44 -11.94
C LEU A 206 -24.04 -1.83 -12.51
N HIS A 207 -25.11 -2.62 -12.73
CA HIS A 207 -25.04 -3.96 -13.31
C HIS A 207 -24.02 -4.90 -12.63
N GLY A 208 -23.90 -4.79 -11.29
CA GLY A 208 -22.94 -5.57 -10.50
C GLY A 208 -21.48 -5.08 -10.56
N VAL A 209 -21.19 -4.00 -11.28
CA VAL A 209 -19.90 -3.34 -11.29
C VAL A 209 -19.89 -2.22 -10.23
N LEU A 210 -18.82 -2.18 -9.44
CA LEU A 210 -18.61 -1.13 -8.42
C LEU A 210 -17.74 -0.02 -8.99
N TYR A 211 -18.19 1.20 -8.88
CA TYR A 211 -17.52 2.42 -9.29
C TYR A 211 -17.10 3.22 -8.07
N LEU A 212 -15.79 3.40 -7.88
CA LEU A 212 -15.24 4.28 -6.86
C LEU A 212 -15.29 5.72 -7.38
N THR A 213 -16.27 6.48 -6.94
CA THR A 213 -16.53 7.85 -7.43
C THR A 213 -15.92 8.94 -6.56
N ALA A 214 -15.57 8.63 -5.32
CA ALA A 214 -14.80 9.52 -4.45
C ALA A 214 -14.02 8.73 -3.41
N ILE A 215 -12.81 9.20 -3.11
CA ILE A 215 -11.98 8.68 -2.03
C ILE A 215 -11.16 9.83 -1.46
N GLY A 216 -10.94 9.84 -0.16
CA GLY A 216 -10.12 10.87 0.46
C GLY A 216 -9.93 10.73 1.96
N GLY A 217 -9.18 11.66 2.52
CA GLY A 217 -8.93 11.76 3.95
C GLY A 217 -9.03 13.21 4.42
N LEU A 218 -9.75 13.41 5.51
CA LEU A 218 -9.98 14.72 6.13
C LEU A 218 -9.27 14.79 7.49
N ASP A 219 -8.59 15.89 7.73
CA ASP A 219 -8.01 16.20 9.04
C ASP A 219 -9.09 16.74 9.98
N GLY A 220 -8.88 16.61 11.30
CA GLY A 220 -9.73 17.21 12.32
C GLY A 220 -10.70 16.26 13.05
N GLY A 221 -10.64 14.97 12.75
CA GLY A 221 -11.40 13.94 13.47
C GLY A 221 -12.89 14.25 13.55
N TYR A 222 -13.43 14.40 14.78
CA TYR A 222 -14.84 14.69 15.01
C TYR A 222 -15.21 16.18 15.01
N SER A 223 -14.37 17.05 14.43
CA SER A 223 -14.71 18.47 14.34
C SER A 223 -15.96 18.70 13.47
N GLU A 224 -16.73 19.73 13.79
CA GLU A 224 -17.93 20.08 13.02
C GLU A 224 -17.60 20.33 11.56
N ASP A 225 -16.47 20.95 11.24
CA ASP A 225 -16.01 21.21 9.87
C ASP A 225 -15.80 19.90 9.09
N THR A 226 -15.15 18.90 9.72
CA THR A 226 -14.97 17.58 9.11
C THR A 226 -16.29 16.89 8.86
N LEU A 227 -17.20 16.90 9.82
CA LEU A 227 -18.51 16.28 9.70
C LEU A 227 -19.37 16.96 8.61
N ARG A 228 -19.33 18.30 8.53
CA ARG A 228 -20.02 19.05 7.47
C ARG A 228 -19.45 18.75 6.08
N LYS A 229 -18.14 18.59 5.95
CA LYS A 229 -17.51 18.15 4.69
C LYS A 229 -17.97 16.75 4.28
N LEU A 230 -17.99 15.79 5.22
CA LEU A 230 -18.50 14.44 4.95
C LEU A 230 -19.97 14.46 4.51
N ALA A 231 -20.83 15.23 5.20
CA ALA A 231 -22.22 15.38 4.81
C ALA A 231 -22.37 16.04 3.41
N GLY A 232 -21.54 17.05 3.13
CA GLY A 232 -21.49 17.69 1.81
C GLY A 232 -21.10 16.72 0.69
N ILE A 233 -20.11 15.85 0.92
CA ILE A 233 -19.70 14.80 -0.01
C ILE A 233 -20.85 13.81 -0.23
N ALA A 234 -21.45 13.32 0.84
CA ALA A 234 -22.58 12.39 0.74
C ALA A 234 -23.74 12.99 -0.06
N LYS A 235 -24.07 14.26 0.18
CA LYS A 235 -25.14 14.98 -0.54
C LYS A 235 -24.79 15.18 -2.02
N SER A 236 -23.56 15.62 -2.34
CA SER A 236 -23.13 15.88 -3.72
C SER A 236 -23.09 14.59 -4.56
N HIS A 237 -22.74 13.47 -3.95
CA HIS A 237 -22.75 12.17 -4.61
C HIS A 237 -24.10 11.45 -4.58
N LYS A 238 -25.14 12.04 -3.99
CA LYS A 238 -26.47 11.42 -3.83
C LYS A 238 -26.40 10.04 -3.19
N VAL A 239 -25.65 9.94 -2.08
CA VAL A 239 -25.41 8.69 -1.37
C VAL A 239 -26.70 8.17 -0.74
N ASN A 240 -27.02 6.89 -0.95
CA ASN A 240 -28.21 6.26 -0.37
C ASN A 240 -27.98 5.79 1.06
N GLU A 241 -26.78 5.29 1.34
CA GLU A 241 -26.41 4.72 2.65
C GLU A 241 -25.01 5.15 3.08
N ILE A 242 -24.85 5.42 4.38
CA ILE A 242 -23.55 5.73 4.98
C ILE A 242 -23.22 4.64 5.98
N VAL A 243 -22.09 3.98 5.79
CA VAL A 243 -21.53 2.99 6.70
C VAL A 243 -20.34 3.61 7.44
N ILE A 244 -20.36 3.58 8.75
CA ILE A 244 -19.30 4.16 9.59
C ILE A 244 -18.70 3.07 10.46
N GLU A 245 -17.38 2.96 10.46
CA GLU A 245 -16.68 2.05 11.36
C GLU A 245 -16.90 2.47 12.82
N SER A 246 -17.28 1.50 13.67
CA SER A 246 -17.70 1.76 15.06
C SER A 246 -16.73 1.22 16.12
N ASN A 247 -15.57 0.70 15.72
CA ASN A 247 -14.57 0.11 16.64
C ASN A 247 -14.00 1.11 17.63
N PHE A 248 -14.06 2.39 17.34
CA PHE A 248 -13.56 3.44 18.21
C PHE A 248 -14.67 4.43 18.56
N GLY A 249 -14.85 4.68 19.86
CA GLY A 249 -15.76 5.70 20.35
C GLY A 249 -17.25 5.33 20.35
N ASP A 250 -17.58 4.02 20.40
CA ASP A 250 -18.95 3.50 20.58
C ASP A 250 -20.02 4.16 19.69
N GLY A 251 -19.68 4.38 18.41
CA GLY A 251 -20.59 4.98 17.44
C GLY A 251 -20.74 6.51 17.56
N MET A 252 -19.82 7.19 18.24
CA MET A 252 -19.82 8.65 18.40
C MET A 252 -19.87 9.37 17.04
N ALA A 253 -19.11 8.91 16.05
CA ALA A 253 -19.11 9.49 14.70
C ALA A 253 -20.52 9.49 14.08
N THR A 254 -21.24 8.38 14.22
CA THR A 254 -22.63 8.25 13.74
C THR A 254 -23.55 9.23 14.44
N GLN A 255 -23.43 9.35 15.77
CA GLN A 255 -24.29 10.25 16.56
C GLN A 255 -24.06 11.72 16.22
N LEU A 256 -22.81 12.12 15.97
CA LEU A 256 -22.45 13.48 15.62
C LEU A 256 -22.78 13.84 14.17
N LEU A 257 -22.65 12.90 13.24
CA LEU A 257 -22.95 13.13 11.82
C LEU A 257 -24.44 13.16 11.53
N LYS A 258 -25.23 12.35 12.22
CA LYS A 258 -26.67 12.21 11.99
C LYS A 258 -27.47 13.52 12.01
N PRO A 259 -27.33 14.45 12.97
CA PRO A 259 -28.02 15.73 12.95
C PRO A 259 -27.60 16.62 11.77
N ILE A 260 -26.31 16.58 11.37
CA ILE A 260 -25.79 17.37 10.25
C ILE A 260 -26.34 16.89 8.90
N LEU A 261 -26.59 15.60 8.79
CA LEU A 261 -27.23 15.02 7.59
C LEU A 261 -28.72 15.37 7.49
N ALA A 262 -29.35 15.72 8.60
CA ALA A 262 -30.76 16.11 8.63
C ALA A 262 -31.01 17.59 8.29
N GLU A 263 -29.95 18.44 8.27
CA GLU A 263 -29.96 19.83 7.80
C GLU A 263 -29.96 19.89 6.24
#